data_ac7fecaf67ae0f80e03cfc8bf3b69f7f
#
_entry.id   ac7fecaf67ae0f80e03cfc8bf3b69f7f
#
_cell.length_a   1.000
_cell.length_b   1.000
_cell.length_c   1.000
_cell.angle_alpha   90.00
_cell.angle_beta   90.00
_cell.angle_gamma   90.00
#
_symmetry.space_group_name_H-M   'P 1'
#
loop_
_entity.id
_entity.type
_entity.pdbx_description
1 polymer ?
#
loop_
_entity_poly.entity_id
_entity_poly.type
_entity_poly.pdbx_seq_one_letter_code
_entity_poly.pdbx_strand_id
1 'polypeptide(L)'
;MLFRKILCSAICAIGLFSFCIEGNSQTYTQTPITISKDKVRGGDGKIYYSHTVLERQTLYSIAKTYGVSIDEICAANPDMKLKEEGTKKGTVIFIPVKENAVAAAQNAGTAVKDNGTAVDGDAVKDAAKPAGDRAAATPAAKEEKAEPKGKESSSPANEDRAGDARQKYVTHTVKWYEDIEDIAEQYSVSVEDIMNFNGLKSKKLKKRQKIRIPSGPVSGPAEDVVEEKPVETVVPDVEPVVRKEEESFLFDRKSKVNALLMLPLGASGKPNENCLDFYSGALIAIDRLKSEGIDIDLSVYDVASSLPITEERLAASDFTIGPISRDQVEKVLGLAPESTGVISPLDQRTGDLANGHSNMIQAPASTAEQYRDLLSWLKGEMKTGDKVFVLSEKGVTQSSGMKTMNEVLAESGISCSRYSYAILDGREAVNTLDGMMTKTGVNRIIINSESEAFVNDAVRNLATLIFRKFNIVLYSQSKIRSYDTIDPENLHSLKTRVSSAYYVDYDSREVSAFLMKYRALYRTEPTQFAFHGYDLTYYFIRHKSYYGKNWMERLDRNICNNLLQTDFRFVRTADGGFTNCGIRRFVYNPDYTVTRVR
;
A
#
# COMPACT_ATOMS: atom_id res chain seq x y z
N MET A 1 -47.29 35.43 -26.01
CA MET A 1 -47.18 36.65 -26.86
C MET A 1 -45.85 37.30 -26.54
N LEU A 2 -45.01 37.11 -27.40
CA LEU A 2 -44.46 37.93 -28.52
C LEU A 2 -43.31 38.80 -28.03
N PHE A 3 -42.15 38.44 -28.46
CA PHE A 3 -41.27 39.11 -29.45
C PHE A 3 -40.34 40.17 -28.81
N ARG A 4 -39.09 39.94 -28.92
CA ARG A 4 -38.10 40.17 -29.99
C ARG A 4 -37.35 41.51 -29.84
N LYS A 5 -36.04 41.36 -29.73
CA LYS A 5 -34.97 41.96 -30.56
C LYS A 5 -34.78 43.46 -30.57
N ILE A 6 -33.52 43.86 -30.45
CA ILE A 6 -32.66 44.61 -31.41
C ILE A 6 -31.61 45.36 -30.55
N LEU A 7 -30.37 45.09 -30.61
CA LEU A 7 -29.27 45.26 -31.54
C LEU A 7 -28.86 46.71 -31.83
N CYS A 8 -27.59 46.95 -31.76
CA CYS A 8 -26.73 47.97 -32.40
C CYS A 8 -26.35 49.24 -31.61
N SER A 9 -25.08 49.34 -31.36
CA SER A 9 -24.04 50.15 -32.04
C SER A 9 -24.03 51.62 -31.56
N ALA A 10 -22.97 52.28 -31.32
CA ALA A 10 -21.62 52.34 -31.85
C ALA A 10 -20.75 53.36 -31.06
N ILE A 11 -19.48 53.09 -30.94
CA ILE A 11 -18.32 53.88 -31.37
C ILE A 11 -17.85 55.08 -30.53
N CYS A 12 -16.57 54.95 -30.13
CA CYS A 12 -15.49 55.92 -29.99
C CYS A 12 -15.50 56.97 -28.88
N ALA A 13 -14.58 56.77 -27.95
CA ALA A 13 -13.62 57.82 -27.62
C ALA A 13 -12.32 57.20 -27.05
N ILE A 14 -11.25 57.49 -27.74
CA ILE A 14 -9.86 57.17 -27.52
C ILE A 14 -9.41 57.82 -26.20
N GLY A 15 -8.90 57.00 -25.29
CA GLY A 15 -8.13 57.45 -24.13
C GLY A 15 -6.95 56.52 -23.94
N LEU A 16 -5.80 56.94 -24.45
CA LEU A 16 -4.50 56.36 -24.21
C LEU A 16 -4.17 56.36 -22.71
N PHE A 17 -4.30 55.21 -22.04
CA PHE A 17 -3.60 54.96 -20.81
C PHE A 17 -2.61 53.83 -21.08
N SER A 18 -1.32 54.20 -21.18
CA SER A 18 -0.19 53.28 -21.09
C SER A 18 -0.22 52.60 -19.74
N PHE A 19 -0.76 51.40 -19.68
CA PHE A 19 -0.49 50.49 -18.59
C PHE A 19 0.75 49.69 -18.97
N CYS A 20 1.87 49.96 -18.31
CA CYS A 20 3.00 49.05 -18.25
C CYS A 20 2.52 47.74 -17.64
N ILE A 21 2.31 46.73 -18.47
CA ILE A 21 2.19 45.35 -18.01
C ILE A 21 3.61 44.94 -17.65
N GLU A 22 3.95 44.99 -16.36
CA GLU A 22 5.08 44.23 -15.84
C GLU A 22 4.76 42.75 -16.10
N GLY A 23 5.42 42.20 -17.08
CA GLY A 23 5.41 40.77 -17.35
C GLY A 23 6.02 40.05 -16.14
N ASN A 24 5.19 39.50 -15.26
CA ASN A 24 5.60 38.49 -14.33
C ASN A 24 6.11 37.31 -15.16
N SER A 25 7.41 37.23 -15.37
CA SER A 25 8.04 36.01 -15.80
C SER A 25 7.87 35.01 -14.66
N GLN A 26 6.88 34.13 -14.78
CA GLN A 26 6.79 32.97 -13.92
C GLN A 26 8.10 32.21 -14.09
N THR A 27 8.93 32.24 -13.06
CA THR A 27 10.12 31.40 -12.97
C THR A 27 9.63 29.95 -13.02
N TYR A 28 9.86 29.31 -14.17
CA TYR A 28 9.54 27.92 -14.39
C TYR A 28 10.46 27.07 -13.49
N THR A 29 9.96 26.69 -12.31
CA THR A 29 10.69 25.80 -11.41
C THR A 29 10.43 24.36 -11.84
N GLN A 30 11.44 23.74 -12.40
CA GLN A 30 11.40 22.34 -12.81
C GLN A 30 11.33 21.45 -11.58
N THR A 31 10.43 20.43 -11.57
CA THR A 31 10.40 19.45 -10.49
C THR A 31 11.69 18.63 -10.49
N PRO A 32 12.43 18.53 -9.37
CA PRO A 32 13.65 17.76 -9.30
C PRO A 32 13.42 16.30 -9.73
N ILE A 33 14.37 15.74 -10.49
CA ILE A 33 14.32 14.34 -10.91
C ILE A 33 15.31 13.55 -10.07
N THR A 34 14.77 12.58 -9.30
CA THR A 34 15.57 11.63 -8.55
C THR A 34 15.67 10.33 -9.34
N ILE A 35 16.87 9.75 -9.45
CA ILE A 35 17.04 8.44 -10.11
C ILE A 35 16.29 7.40 -9.31
N SER A 36 15.36 6.69 -9.98
CA SER A 36 14.56 5.63 -9.35
C SER A 36 15.46 4.51 -8.84
N LYS A 37 15.16 4.02 -7.64
CA LYS A 37 15.79 2.81 -7.09
C LYS A 37 15.18 1.54 -7.67
N ASP A 38 13.98 1.63 -8.24
CA ASP A 38 13.21 0.51 -8.76
C ASP A 38 13.77 0.08 -10.13
N LYS A 39 14.20 -1.17 -10.21
CA LYS A 39 14.69 -1.78 -11.44
C LYS A 39 13.79 -2.92 -11.86
N VAL A 40 13.38 -2.94 -13.12
CA VAL A 40 12.53 -3.99 -13.70
C VAL A 40 13.30 -4.71 -14.82
N ARG A 41 13.00 -5.99 -15.01
CA ARG A 41 13.54 -6.75 -16.14
C ARG A 41 12.51 -6.71 -17.27
N GLY A 42 12.90 -6.15 -18.41
CA GLY A 42 12.08 -6.15 -19.61
C GLY A 42 11.90 -7.54 -20.23
N GLY A 43 10.95 -7.67 -21.14
CA GLY A 43 10.73 -8.91 -21.90
C GLY A 43 11.91 -9.32 -22.79
N ASP A 44 12.82 -8.38 -23.09
CA ASP A 44 14.08 -8.59 -23.79
C ASP A 44 15.24 -9.07 -22.88
N GLY A 45 14.95 -9.31 -21.58
CA GLY A 45 15.89 -9.77 -20.58
C GLY A 45 16.82 -8.67 -20.01
N LYS A 46 16.75 -7.43 -20.51
CA LYS A 46 17.54 -6.31 -20.02
C LYS A 46 16.94 -5.69 -18.76
N ILE A 47 17.76 -4.97 -18.01
CA ILE A 47 17.35 -4.28 -16.79
C ILE A 47 17.13 -2.80 -17.09
N TYR A 48 16.00 -2.28 -16.64
CA TYR A 48 15.57 -0.90 -16.80
C TYR A 48 15.27 -0.27 -15.43
N TYR A 49 15.50 1.03 -15.29
CA TYR A 49 14.89 1.80 -14.21
C TYR A 49 13.41 2.02 -14.55
N SER A 50 12.53 1.86 -13.57
CA SER A 50 11.13 2.26 -13.65
C SER A 50 11.02 3.69 -13.11
N HIS A 51 10.72 4.67 -13.96
CA HIS A 51 10.56 6.07 -13.58
C HIS A 51 9.15 6.56 -13.81
N THR A 52 8.51 7.04 -12.74
CA THR A 52 7.20 7.68 -12.81
C THR A 52 7.38 9.16 -13.10
N VAL A 53 6.80 9.62 -14.20
CA VAL A 53 6.86 11.02 -14.60
C VAL A 53 6.04 11.90 -13.68
N LEU A 54 6.67 12.84 -12.99
CA LEU A 54 6.02 13.83 -12.17
C LEU A 54 5.63 15.08 -12.98
N GLU A 55 4.80 15.93 -12.38
CA GLU A 55 4.40 17.18 -12.98
C GLU A 55 5.62 18.05 -13.29
N ARG A 56 5.65 18.70 -14.48
CA ARG A 56 6.75 19.56 -14.94
C ARG A 56 8.09 18.85 -15.19
N GLN A 57 8.11 17.52 -15.25
CA GLN A 57 9.26 16.79 -15.76
C GLN A 57 9.16 16.61 -17.28
N THR A 58 10.25 16.82 -17.99
CA THR A 58 10.32 16.66 -19.44
C THR A 58 11.19 15.46 -19.81
N LEU A 59 10.93 14.86 -20.97
CA LEU A 59 11.74 13.73 -21.46
C LEU A 59 13.23 14.09 -21.52
N TYR A 60 13.56 15.34 -21.88
CA TYR A 60 14.94 15.85 -21.90
C TYR A 60 15.56 15.89 -20.49
N SER A 61 14.83 16.41 -19.50
CA SER A 61 15.34 16.49 -18.13
C SER A 61 15.52 15.11 -17.50
N ILE A 62 14.64 14.18 -17.81
CA ILE A 62 14.75 12.77 -17.39
C ILE A 62 15.96 12.11 -18.03
N ALA A 63 16.10 12.19 -19.35
CA ALA A 63 17.23 11.64 -20.09
C ALA A 63 18.59 12.16 -19.55
N LYS A 64 18.68 13.46 -19.29
CA LYS A 64 19.86 14.10 -18.71
C LYS A 64 20.20 13.56 -17.31
N THR A 65 19.20 13.39 -16.45
CA THR A 65 19.41 12.91 -15.07
C THR A 65 19.86 11.45 -15.04
N TYR A 66 19.32 10.61 -15.91
CA TYR A 66 19.70 9.19 -15.99
C TYR A 66 20.95 8.93 -16.86
N GLY A 67 21.50 9.94 -17.52
CA GLY A 67 22.70 9.82 -18.38
C GLY A 67 22.46 8.98 -19.63
N VAL A 68 21.23 8.98 -20.15
CA VAL A 68 20.82 8.26 -21.37
C VAL A 68 20.33 9.23 -22.43
N SER A 69 20.30 8.80 -23.68
CA SER A 69 19.71 9.60 -24.75
C SER A 69 18.18 9.45 -24.77
N ILE A 70 17.50 10.46 -25.34
CA ILE A 70 16.06 10.40 -25.58
C ILE A 70 15.70 9.18 -26.47
N ASP A 71 16.56 8.88 -27.45
CA ASP A 71 16.36 7.75 -28.35
C ASP A 71 16.42 6.40 -27.63
N GLU A 72 17.34 6.26 -26.66
CA GLU A 72 17.42 5.06 -25.81
C GLU A 72 16.17 4.89 -24.94
N ILE A 73 15.62 5.99 -24.40
CA ILE A 73 14.36 5.94 -23.65
C ILE A 73 13.20 5.55 -24.58
N CYS A 74 13.10 6.14 -25.77
CA CYS A 74 12.05 5.81 -26.74
C CYS A 74 12.16 4.36 -27.21
N ALA A 75 13.37 3.85 -27.44
CA ALA A 75 13.58 2.45 -27.82
C ALA A 75 13.19 1.46 -26.70
N ALA A 76 13.33 1.86 -25.43
CA ALA A 76 12.89 1.08 -24.28
C ALA A 76 11.37 1.14 -24.06
N ASN A 77 10.67 2.06 -24.73
CA ASN A 77 9.21 2.27 -24.61
C ASN A 77 8.55 2.35 -26.00
N PRO A 78 8.61 1.29 -26.82
CA PRO A 78 8.18 1.35 -28.22
C PRO A 78 6.69 1.60 -28.40
N ASP A 79 5.88 1.21 -27.39
CA ASP A 79 4.43 1.38 -27.42
C ASP A 79 3.96 2.79 -27.05
N MET A 80 4.92 3.67 -26.67
CA MET A 80 4.65 5.04 -26.27
C MET A 80 5.19 6.03 -27.31
N LYS A 81 4.36 6.95 -27.77
CA LYS A 81 4.77 8.01 -28.71
C LYS A 81 5.47 9.17 -27.97
N LEU A 82 6.51 8.87 -27.19
CA LEU A 82 7.17 9.83 -26.30
C LEU A 82 7.81 11.03 -27.05
N LYS A 83 8.21 10.86 -28.32
CA LYS A 83 8.74 11.95 -29.14
C LYS A 83 7.67 12.90 -29.65
N GLU A 84 6.48 12.38 -29.92
CA GLU A 84 5.37 13.14 -30.51
C GLU A 84 4.46 13.77 -29.46
N GLU A 85 4.14 12.99 -28.42
CA GLU A 85 3.18 13.40 -27.37
C GLU A 85 3.87 13.91 -26.09
N GLY A 86 5.20 13.72 -25.96
CA GLY A 86 5.93 14.05 -24.75
C GLY A 86 5.63 13.11 -23.57
N THR A 87 6.03 13.51 -22.36
CA THR A 87 5.77 12.78 -21.13
C THR A 87 4.52 13.33 -20.44
N LYS A 88 3.60 12.43 -20.01
CA LYS A 88 2.40 12.78 -19.24
C LYS A 88 2.63 12.47 -17.77
N LYS A 89 2.15 13.31 -16.85
CA LYS A 89 2.20 13.09 -15.40
C LYS A 89 1.55 11.74 -15.06
N GLY A 90 2.20 10.96 -14.20
CA GLY A 90 1.73 9.64 -13.76
C GLY A 90 2.10 8.48 -14.70
N THR A 91 2.66 8.75 -15.89
CA THR A 91 3.11 7.69 -16.80
C THR A 91 4.42 7.10 -16.30
N VAL A 92 4.53 5.78 -16.33
CA VAL A 92 5.77 5.05 -16.00
C VAL A 92 6.55 4.79 -17.28
N ILE A 93 7.80 5.26 -17.34
CA ILE A 93 8.71 5.02 -18.46
C ILE A 93 9.88 4.15 -18.03
N PHE A 94 10.31 3.26 -18.91
CA PHE A 94 11.49 2.42 -18.70
C PHE A 94 12.73 3.10 -19.26
N ILE A 95 13.79 3.17 -18.44
CA ILE A 95 15.03 3.84 -18.77
C ILE A 95 16.16 2.82 -18.68
N PRO A 96 16.96 2.61 -19.74
CA PRO A 96 18.05 1.63 -19.75
C PRO A 96 19.07 1.88 -18.63
N VAL A 97 19.50 0.82 -17.94
CA VAL A 97 20.57 0.89 -16.93
C VAL A 97 21.92 0.81 -17.66
N LYS A 98 22.71 1.89 -17.62
CA LYS A 98 24.11 1.86 -18.08
C LYS A 98 25.03 1.46 -16.92
N GLU A 99 25.84 0.45 -17.09
CA GLU A 99 26.75 -0.06 -16.05
C GLU A 99 27.77 0.96 -15.52
N ASN A 100 27.99 2.08 -16.24
CA ASN A 100 28.97 3.11 -15.87
C ASN A 100 28.39 4.30 -15.06
N ALA A 101 27.13 4.33 -14.74
CA ALA A 101 26.50 5.46 -14.02
C ALA A 101 26.68 5.43 -12.48
N VAL A 102 27.21 4.34 -11.92
CA VAL A 102 27.36 4.18 -10.46
C VAL A 102 28.53 4.99 -9.88
N ALA A 103 29.49 5.40 -10.71
CA ALA A 103 30.67 6.16 -10.27
C ALA A 103 30.48 7.69 -10.23
N ALA A 104 29.46 8.24 -10.92
CA ALA A 104 29.25 9.68 -11.02
C ALA A 104 28.33 10.28 -9.93
N ALA A 105 27.53 9.43 -9.26
CA ALA A 105 26.56 9.88 -8.25
C ALA A 105 27.15 10.02 -6.83
N GLN A 106 28.37 9.59 -6.59
CA GLN A 106 29.01 9.67 -5.25
C GLN A 106 29.86 10.94 -5.05
N ASN A 107 30.05 11.80 -6.07
CA ASN A 107 30.92 13.00 -5.99
C ASN A 107 30.17 14.35 -6.08
N ALA A 108 28.85 14.38 -5.95
CA ALA A 108 28.09 15.65 -6.01
C ALA A 108 27.47 16.03 -4.64
N GLY A 109 28.21 15.87 -3.60
CA GLY A 109 27.82 16.28 -2.25
C GLY A 109 28.96 16.98 -1.53
N THR A 110 29.29 18.21 -1.92
CA THR A 110 29.87 19.27 -1.08
C THR A 110 30.50 20.36 -1.96
N ALA A 111 29.88 21.52 -2.06
CA ALA A 111 30.49 22.83 -1.94
C ALA A 111 29.51 23.94 -2.37
N VAL A 112 28.86 24.53 -1.41
CA VAL A 112 28.37 25.91 -1.49
C VAL A 112 29.56 26.79 -1.11
N LYS A 113 29.99 27.69 -2.01
CA LYS A 113 30.58 28.97 -1.65
C LYS A 113 30.29 30.00 -2.74
N ASP A 114 29.63 31.01 -2.24
CA ASP A 114 29.37 32.35 -2.69
C ASP A 114 30.60 33.04 -3.37
N ASN A 115 30.39 33.71 -4.48
CA ASN A 115 30.85 35.07 -4.70
C ASN A 115 30.32 35.63 -6.01
N GLY A 116 29.63 36.76 -5.90
CA GLY A 116 29.20 37.58 -7.00
C GLY A 116 30.36 38.37 -7.61
N THR A 117 30.18 38.75 -8.83
CA THR A 117 30.29 40.13 -9.36
C THR A 117 30.08 40.13 -10.87
N ALA A 118 29.39 41.15 -11.29
CA ALA A 118 29.00 41.52 -12.64
C ALA A 118 30.17 41.86 -13.57
N VAL A 119 29.91 41.84 -14.87
CA VAL A 119 29.94 42.94 -15.83
C VAL A 119 30.16 42.45 -17.26
N ASP A 120 29.22 42.85 -18.12
CA ASP A 120 29.25 43.29 -19.51
C ASP A 120 30.07 42.59 -20.63
N GLY A 121 29.36 42.45 -21.73
CA GLY A 121 29.86 43.00 -23.00
C GLY A 121 29.79 42.08 -24.22
N ASP A 122 28.75 42.23 -24.97
CA ASP A 122 28.63 42.37 -26.43
C ASP A 122 29.25 41.37 -27.44
N ALA A 123 28.37 40.99 -28.33
CA ALA A 123 28.39 41.07 -29.81
C ALA A 123 29.00 39.94 -30.67
N VAL A 124 28.10 39.23 -31.31
CA VAL A 124 27.86 39.18 -32.78
C VAL A 124 28.81 38.43 -33.69
N LYS A 125 28.16 37.59 -34.51
CA LYS A 125 28.38 37.17 -35.91
C LYS A 125 29.19 35.90 -36.18
N ASP A 126 28.49 34.99 -36.72
CA ASP A 126 28.22 34.58 -38.13
C ASP A 126 29.29 33.68 -38.80
N ALA A 127 28.72 32.66 -39.42
CA ALA A 127 28.98 32.12 -40.72
C ALA A 127 29.89 30.87 -40.89
N ALA A 128 29.23 29.91 -41.51
CA ALA A 128 29.63 29.10 -42.65
C ALA A 128 30.47 27.83 -42.49
N LYS A 129 29.79 26.74 -42.85
CA LYS A 129 30.33 25.53 -43.52
C LYS A 129 31.19 25.87 -44.77
N PRO A 130 32.02 24.98 -45.41
CA PRO A 130 31.64 23.61 -45.76
C PRO A 130 32.77 22.55 -45.84
N ALA A 131 32.35 21.27 -45.93
CA ALA A 131 32.69 20.16 -46.81
C ALA A 131 34.16 19.69 -47.07
N GLY A 132 34.28 18.38 -47.13
CA GLY A 132 35.28 17.63 -47.92
C GLY A 132 35.77 16.40 -47.16
N ASP A 133 35.28 15.27 -47.36
CA ASP A 133 35.43 14.21 -48.37
C ASP A 133 36.64 13.27 -48.18
N ARG A 134 36.34 11.96 -48.32
CA ARG A 134 37.17 10.80 -48.67
C ARG A 134 38.05 10.17 -47.60
N ALA A 135 37.98 8.94 -47.38
CA ALA A 135 37.69 7.65 -48.01
C ALA A 135 38.70 6.61 -47.54
N ALA A 136 38.17 5.45 -47.26
CA ALA A 136 38.68 4.10 -47.52
C ALA A 136 39.94 3.58 -46.79
N ALA A 137 39.83 2.51 -46.04
CA ALA A 137 40.21 1.16 -46.49
C ALA A 137 40.26 0.17 -45.32
N THR A 138 39.54 -0.89 -45.48
CA THR A 138 39.73 -2.21 -44.82
C THR A 138 40.92 -2.92 -45.51
N PRO A 139 41.63 -3.88 -44.90
CA PRO A 139 41.22 -5.29 -44.96
C PRO A 139 41.56 -6.12 -43.71
N ALA A 140 40.69 -7.03 -43.37
CA ALA A 140 40.66 -8.48 -43.56
C ALA A 140 41.68 -9.36 -42.86
N ALA A 141 41.16 -10.26 -42.06
CA ALA A 141 41.36 -11.70 -41.91
C ALA A 141 42.62 -12.28 -41.26
N LYS A 142 42.37 -13.13 -40.26
CA LYS A 142 42.57 -14.61 -40.19
C LYS A 142 42.37 -15.07 -38.76
N GLU A 143 41.38 -15.89 -38.48
CA GLU A 143 41.34 -17.35 -38.29
C GLU A 143 42.59 -18.00 -37.65
N GLU A 144 42.32 -18.67 -36.51
CA GLU A 144 42.56 -20.12 -36.22
C GLU A 144 42.19 -20.39 -34.76
N LYS A 145 41.15 -21.15 -34.51
CA LYS A 145 40.99 -22.57 -34.19
C LYS A 145 41.98 -23.15 -33.19
N ALA A 146 41.46 -23.61 -32.04
CA ALA A 146 41.61 -24.99 -31.54
C ALA A 146 40.82 -25.22 -30.24
N GLU A 147 39.77 -26.01 -30.30
CA GLU A 147 39.42 -27.01 -29.24
C GLU A 147 40.40 -28.19 -29.34
N PRO A 148 40.63 -29.04 -28.31
CA PRO A 148 39.66 -30.07 -28.05
C PRO A 148 39.52 -30.66 -26.60
N LYS A 149 38.37 -31.29 -26.36
CA LYS A 149 38.10 -32.56 -25.65
C LYS A 149 38.74 -32.80 -24.27
N GLY A 150 38.07 -33.05 -23.24
CA GLY A 150 37.03 -34.06 -23.01
C GLY A 150 37.52 -35.05 -21.96
N LYS A 151 36.72 -35.36 -20.95
CA LYS A 151 36.52 -36.73 -20.42
C LYS A 151 35.49 -36.76 -19.30
N GLU A 152 34.48 -37.52 -19.57
CA GLU A 152 33.59 -38.20 -18.63
C GLU A 152 34.37 -39.02 -17.59
N SER A 153 33.73 -39.19 -16.43
CA SER A 153 33.62 -40.47 -15.73
C SER A 153 32.88 -40.28 -14.42
N SER A 154 31.64 -40.67 -14.35
CA SER A 154 31.06 -41.89 -13.76
C SER A 154 30.92 -41.85 -12.25
N SER A 155 29.65 -41.99 -11.85
CA SER A 155 29.20 -42.49 -10.54
C SER A 155 29.80 -43.87 -10.22
N PRO A 156 29.84 -44.24 -8.94
CA PRO A 156 28.92 -45.32 -8.59
C PRO A 156 28.14 -45.11 -7.27
N ALA A 157 27.08 -45.87 -7.22
CA ALA A 157 26.13 -46.02 -6.15
C ALA A 157 26.64 -46.98 -5.05
N ASN A 158 25.89 -46.92 -3.98
CA ASN A 158 25.57 -47.99 -3.01
C ASN A 158 26.33 -48.11 -1.71
N GLU A 159 25.48 -48.13 -0.73
CA GLU A 159 25.19 -49.08 0.39
C GLU A 159 25.99 -48.79 1.67
N ASP A 160 25.50 -48.82 2.85
CA ASP A 160 24.30 -49.33 3.54
C ASP A 160 24.34 -48.93 5.03
N ARG A 161 23.13 -48.74 5.63
CA ARG A 161 22.74 -49.04 7.02
C ARG A 161 23.35 -48.29 8.22
N ALA A 162 22.56 -47.52 8.92
CA ALA A 162 21.81 -47.93 10.12
C ALA A 162 21.17 -46.71 10.80
N GLY A 163 19.89 -46.81 11.07
CA GLY A 163 19.00 -46.22 12.04
C GLY A 163 19.47 -45.02 12.85
N ASP A 164 18.79 -43.87 12.63
CA ASP A 164 18.39 -43.06 13.75
C ASP A 164 17.26 -42.11 13.34
N ALA A 165 16.48 -41.70 14.32
CA ALA A 165 15.22 -40.97 14.24
C ALA A 165 15.21 -39.86 13.18
N ARG A 166 14.28 -39.93 12.22
CA ARG A 166 14.07 -38.97 11.14
C ARG A 166 13.60 -37.61 11.70
N GLN A 167 14.52 -36.74 12.05
CA GLN A 167 14.22 -35.32 12.12
C GLN A 167 13.85 -34.85 10.71
N LYS A 168 12.56 -34.52 10.50
CA LYS A 168 12.10 -33.95 9.24
C LYS A 168 12.71 -32.56 9.08
N TYR A 169 13.43 -32.35 8.01
CA TYR A 169 13.93 -31.04 7.62
C TYR A 169 13.53 -30.73 6.17
N VAL A 170 13.39 -29.44 5.85
CA VAL A 170 13.19 -28.94 4.49
C VAL A 170 14.51 -28.38 3.99
N THR A 171 14.94 -28.73 2.77
CA THR A 171 16.13 -28.15 2.17
C THR A 171 15.75 -26.87 1.43
N HIS A 172 16.31 -25.74 1.86
CA HIS A 172 16.14 -24.43 1.21
C HIS A 172 17.41 -24.06 0.46
N THR A 173 17.25 -23.49 -0.76
CA THR A 173 18.36 -22.96 -1.55
C THR A 173 18.33 -21.44 -1.46
N VAL A 174 19.32 -20.86 -0.80
CA VAL A 174 19.43 -19.42 -0.54
C VAL A 174 19.45 -18.63 -1.85
N LYS A 175 18.49 -17.75 -2.03
CA LYS A 175 18.43 -16.83 -3.17
C LYS A 175 19.36 -15.64 -2.93
N TRP A 176 19.67 -14.90 -3.98
CA TRP A 176 20.67 -13.83 -3.93
C TRP A 176 20.26 -12.61 -3.08
N TYR A 177 18.99 -12.52 -2.73
CA TYR A 177 18.36 -11.44 -1.96
C TYR A 177 17.84 -11.89 -0.58
N GLU A 178 18.02 -13.17 -0.21
CA GLU A 178 17.60 -13.72 1.08
C GLU A 178 18.76 -13.68 2.07
N ASP A 179 18.49 -13.23 3.27
CA ASP A 179 19.35 -13.43 4.44
C ASP A 179 18.80 -14.54 5.36
N ILE A 180 19.52 -14.86 6.41
CA ILE A 180 19.14 -15.95 7.30
C ILE A 180 17.90 -15.59 8.13
N GLU A 181 17.71 -14.32 8.40
CA GLU A 181 16.55 -13.75 9.09
C GLU A 181 15.28 -13.91 8.24
N ASP A 182 15.35 -13.61 6.93
CA ASP A 182 14.25 -13.80 5.98
C ASP A 182 13.84 -15.29 5.89
N ILE A 183 14.81 -16.20 5.88
CA ILE A 183 14.57 -17.63 5.80
C ILE A 183 13.98 -18.16 7.12
N ALA A 184 14.46 -17.67 8.26
CA ALA A 184 13.95 -18.02 9.57
C ALA A 184 12.46 -17.62 9.71
N GLU A 185 12.11 -16.42 9.26
CA GLU A 185 10.73 -15.92 9.26
C GLU A 185 9.84 -16.72 8.30
N GLN A 186 10.34 -17.03 7.09
CA GLN A 186 9.61 -17.79 6.08
C GLN A 186 9.19 -19.19 6.57
N TYR A 187 10.06 -19.83 7.36
CA TYR A 187 9.81 -21.19 7.85
C TYR A 187 9.34 -21.23 9.31
N SER A 188 9.16 -20.07 9.95
CA SER A 188 8.75 -19.93 11.36
C SER A 188 9.65 -20.69 12.33
N VAL A 189 10.97 -20.62 12.10
CA VAL A 189 12.03 -21.20 12.93
C VAL A 189 12.97 -20.09 13.40
N SER A 190 13.65 -20.28 14.53
CA SER A 190 14.60 -19.28 14.99
C SER A 190 15.87 -19.28 14.12
N VAL A 191 16.51 -18.12 13.98
CA VAL A 191 17.81 -17.99 13.28
C VAL A 191 18.85 -18.91 13.92
N GLU A 192 18.81 -19.03 15.25
CA GLU A 192 19.72 -19.88 16.04
C GLU A 192 19.53 -21.36 15.73
N ASP A 193 18.28 -21.82 15.56
CA ASP A 193 17.99 -23.20 15.17
C ASP A 193 18.51 -23.52 13.77
N ILE A 194 18.34 -22.61 12.82
CA ILE A 194 18.90 -22.78 11.48
C ILE A 194 20.43 -22.82 11.53
N MET A 195 21.06 -21.92 12.27
CA MET A 195 22.51 -21.87 12.39
C MET A 195 23.07 -23.13 13.05
N ASN A 196 22.48 -23.58 14.15
CA ASN A 196 22.88 -24.76 14.89
C ASN A 196 22.70 -26.03 14.05
N PHE A 197 21.54 -26.16 13.38
CA PHE A 197 21.21 -27.33 12.55
C PHE A 197 22.13 -27.48 11.33
N ASN A 198 22.65 -26.35 10.80
CA ASN A 198 23.55 -26.33 9.64
C ASN A 198 25.02 -26.11 10.02
N GLY A 199 25.38 -26.02 11.29
CA GLY A 199 26.74 -25.76 11.74
C GLY A 199 27.30 -24.41 11.26
N LEU A 200 26.45 -23.38 11.11
CA LEU A 200 26.85 -22.07 10.60
C LEU A 200 27.50 -21.25 11.72
N LYS A 201 28.70 -20.75 11.47
CA LYS A 201 29.44 -19.87 12.40
C LYS A 201 29.13 -18.38 12.20
N SER A 202 28.34 -18.01 11.18
CA SER A 202 28.02 -16.64 10.83
C SER A 202 26.62 -16.59 10.18
N LYS A 203 25.90 -15.52 10.42
CA LYS A 203 24.60 -15.23 9.81
C LYS A 203 24.67 -14.96 8.29
N LYS A 204 25.87 -14.72 7.73
CA LYS A 204 26.05 -14.47 6.29
C LYS A 204 25.99 -15.76 5.50
N LEU A 205 24.99 -15.87 4.63
CA LEU A 205 24.81 -16.98 3.71
C LEU A 205 25.41 -16.68 2.33
N LYS A 206 25.86 -17.73 1.63
CA LYS A 206 26.34 -17.60 0.25
C LYS A 206 25.18 -17.81 -0.73
N LYS A 207 25.18 -17.09 -1.85
CA LYS A 207 24.22 -17.29 -2.95
C LYS A 207 24.20 -18.75 -3.39
N ARG A 208 23.02 -19.32 -3.58
CA ARG A 208 22.80 -20.73 -3.95
C ARG A 208 23.29 -21.75 -2.90
N GLN A 209 23.56 -21.33 -1.67
CA GLN A 209 23.88 -22.23 -0.58
C GLN A 209 22.62 -23.05 -0.25
N LYS A 210 22.77 -24.38 -0.10
CA LYS A 210 21.69 -25.23 0.39
C LYS A 210 21.80 -25.32 1.91
N ILE A 211 20.73 -24.93 2.60
CA ILE A 211 20.60 -25.04 4.05
C ILE A 211 19.42 -25.94 4.39
N ARG A 212 19.52 -26.62 5.53
CA ARG A 212 18.47 -27.49 6.06
C ARG A 212 17.70 -26.75 7.14
N ILE A 213 16.40 -26.69 6.99
CA ILE A 213 15.51 -26.01 7.92
C ILE A 213 14.81 -27.08 8.77
N PRO A 214 14.96 -27.07 10.10
CA PRO A 214 14.30 -28.06 10.97
C PRO A 214 12.78 -27.85 10.96
N SER A 215 12.02 -28.95 10.91
CA SER A 215 10.55 -28.91 10.92
C SER A 215 10.00 -29.14 12.33
N GLY A 216 10.38 -28.28 13.28
CA GLY A 216 9.93 -28.31 14.68
C GLY A 216 10.97 -27.69 15.62
N PRO A 217 10.59 -27.28 16.85
CA PRO A 217 11.52 -26.70 17.81
C PRO A 217 12.61 -27.70 18.20
N VAL A 218 13.86 -27.31 18.03
CA VAL A 218 15.03 -28.08 18.45
C VAL A 218 15.25 -27.81 19.93
N SER A 219 15.02 -28.81 20.78
CA SER A 219 15.38 -28.75 22.19
C SER A 219 16.90 -28.72 22.35
N GLY A 220 17.42 -27.79 23.14
CA GLY A 220 18.84 -27.61 23.43
C GLY A 220 19.49 -28.78 24.20
N PRO A 221 20.82 -28.75 24.43
CA PRO A 221 21.59 -29.88 24.90
C PRO A 221 21.20 -30.33 26.31
N ALA A 222 21.16 -31.65 26.49
CA ALA A 222 20.82 -32.31 27.74
C ALA A 222 21.87 -32.03 28.82
N GLU A 223 21.43 -31.50 29.95
CA GLU A 223 22.11 -31.63 31.23
C GLU A 223 21.52 -32.81 31.99
N ASP A 224 22.42 -33.58 32.59
CA ASP A 224 22.15 -34.80 33.35
C ASP A 224 21.10 -34.61 34.45
N VAL A 225 20.02 -35.39 34.41
CA VAL A 225 19.04 -35.46 35.48
C VAL A 225 19.01 -36.87 36.08
N VAL A 226 19.28 -36.87 37.35
CA VAL A 226 19.21 -38.00 38.27
C VAL A 226 17.78 -38.57 38.33
N GLU A 227 17.73 -39.92 38.30
CA GLU A 227 16.57 -40.78 38.35
C GLU A 227 15.85 -40.66 39.69
N GLU A 228 14.58 -40.18 39.72
CA GLU A 228 13.62 -40.45 40.81
C GLU A 228 12.36 -41.11 40.29
N LYS A 229 11.98 -42.22 40.92
CA LYS A 229 10.86 -43.09 40.59
C LYS A 229 9.48 -42.44 40.83
N PRO A 230 8.46 -42.91 40.12
CA PRO A 230 7.17 -42.22 40.04
C PRO A 230 6.26 -42.49 41.26
N VAL A 231 5.57 -41.41 41.70
CA VAL A 231 4.36 -41.53 42.54
C VAL A 231 3.14 -41.41 41.63
N GLU A 232 2.36 -42.50 41.63
CA GLU A 232 1.06 -42.57 40.97
C GLU A 232 0.09 -41.56 41.59
N THR A 233 -0.41 -40.61 40.80
CA THR A 233 -1.63 -39.87 41.10
C THR A 233 -2.64 -40.10 39.98
N VAL A 234 -3.68 -40.78 40.31
CA VAL A 234 -4.87 -41.05 39.49
C VAL A 234 -5.58 -39.71 39.20
N VAL A 235 -5.65 -39.32 37.92
CA VAL A 235 -6.49 -38.23 37.43
C VAL A 235 -7.52 -38.84 36.48
N PRO A 236 -8.83 -38.47 36.60
CA PRO A 236 -9.87 -39.09 35.80
C PRO A 236 -9.75 -38.73 34.32
N ASP A 237 -9.96 -39.75 33.51
CA ASP A 237 -9.99 -39.78 32.07
C ASP A 237 -11.03 -38.76 31.54
N VAL A 238 -10.57 -37.64 30.97
CA VAL A 238 -11.36 -36.75 30.13
C VAL A 238 -10.77 -36.87 28.72
N GLU A 239 -11.45 -37.64 27.89
CA GLU A 239 -11.09 -37.77 26.48
C GLU A 239 -10.98 -36.39 25.80
N PRO A 240 -9.87 -36.07 25.09
CA PRO A 240 -9.75 -34.84 24.35
C PRO A 240 -10.48 -34.93 23.01
N VAL A 241 -11.71 -34.43 22.97
CA VAL A 241 -12.53 -34.31 21.74
C VAL A 241 -11.92 -33.33 20.72
N VAL A 242 -10.87 -32.58 21.08
CA VAL A 242 -10.32 -31.47 20.27
C VAL A 242 -9.32 -31.93 19.20
N ARG A 243 -8.73 -33.13 19.29
CA ARG A 243 -7.65 -33.54 18.34
C ARG A 243 -8.10 -34.12 17.00
N LYS A 244 -9.35 -34.54 16.87
CA LYS A 244 -9.84 -35.13 15.61
C LYS A 244 -10.24 -34.08 14.56
N GLU A 245 -10.63 -32.87 14.99
CA GLU A 245 -10.98 -31.81 14.03
C GLU A 245 -9.77 -31.10 13.40
N GLU A 246 -8.64 -30.98 14.12
CA GLU A 246 -7.44 -30.35 13.56
C GLU A 246 -6.71 -31.20 12.51
N GLU A 247 -6.76 -32.52 12.60
CA GLU A 247 -6.15 -33.40 11.60
C GLU A 247 -6.92 -33.45 10.28
N SER A 248 -8.23 -33.23 10.27
CA SER A 248 -9.02 -33.16 9.03
C SER A 248 -8.73 -31.89 8.22
N PHE A 249 -8.34 -30.78 8.86
CA PHE A 249 -8.00 -29.52 8.20
C PHE A 249 -6.70 -29.54 7.38
N LEU A 250 -5.77 -30.41 7.71
CA LEU A 250 -4.48 -30.51 7.02
C LEU A 250 -4.56 -31.22 5.66
N PHE A 251 -5.64 -31.95 5.38
CA PHE A 251 -5.81 -32.74 4.16
C PHE A 251 -6.65 -32.06 3.06
N ASP A 252 -7.36 -30.97 3.35
CA ASP A 252 -8.23 -30.29 2.38
C ASP A 252 -7.53 -29.15 1.61
N ARG A 253 -6.21 -29.03 1.74
CA ARG A 253 -5.36 -27.97 1.12
C ARG A 253 -5.30 -27.99 -0.42
N LYS A 254 -6.01 -28.88 -1.08
CA LYS A 254 -6.03 -29.01 -2.55
C LYS A 254 -7.39 -28.69 -3.17
N SER A 255 -8.31 -28.11 -2.43
CA SER A 255 -9.60 -27.74 -3.01
C SER A 255 -9.43 -26.55 -3.94
N LYS A 256 -9.91 -26.72 -5.17
CA LYS A 256 -10.06 -25.64 -6.13
C LYS A 256 -10.95 -24.54 -5.51
N VAL A 257 -10.51 -23.29 -5.60
CA VAL A 257 -11.29 -22.13 -5.13
C VAL A 257 -12.06 -21.56 -6.32
N ASN A 258 -13.38 -21.57 -6.24
CA ASN A 258 -14.28 -20.99 -7.23
C ASN A 258 -14.76 -19.62 -6.77
N ALA A 259 -14.20 -18.56 -7.33
CA ALA A 259 -14.49 -17.18 -6.95
C ALA A 259 -15.23 -16.42 -8.07
N LEU A 260 -16.15 -15.58 -7.67
CA LEU A 260 -16.77 -14.61 -8.57
C LEU A 260 -16.26 -13.21 -8.25
N LEU A 261 -16.11 -12.39 -9.30
CA LEU A 261 -15.79 -10.98 -9.18
C LEU A 261 -16.87 -10.20 -9.96
N MET A 262 -17.69 -9.44 -9.24
CA MET A 262 -18.77 -8.66 -9.80
C MET A 262 -18.49 -7.17 -9.64
N LEU A 263 -18.07 -6.53 -10.73
CA LEU A 263 -17.71 -5.11 -10.73
C LEU A 263 -18.42 -4.37 -11.86
N PRO A 264 -18.83 -3.10 -11.67
CA PRO A 264 -19.34 -2.26 -12.74
C PRO A 264 -18.17 -1.76 -13.61
N LEU A 265 -17.66 -2.64 -14.49
CA LEU A 265 -16.49 -2.36 -15.33
C LEU A 265 -16.79 -1.39 -16.47
N GLY A 266 -18.04 -1.38 -16.96
CA GLY A 266 -18.47 -0.53 -18.05
C GLY A 266 -17.95 -0.97 -19.42
N ALA A 267 -17.80 -2.28 -19.66
CA ALA A 267 -17.24 -2.85 -20.89
C ALA A 267 -18.04 -2.49 -22.14
N SER A 268 -19.36 -2.31 -22.01
CA SER A 268 -20.26 -1.94 -23.13
C SER A 268 -20.48 -0.44 -23.29
N GLY A 269 -19.79 0.40 -22.50
CA GLY A 269 -19.99 1.85 -22.50
C GLY A 269 -18.75 2.62 -22.08
N LYS A 270 -18.89 3.53 -21.10
CA LYS A 270 -17.75 4.24 -20.52
C LYS A 270 -17.06 3.37 -19.48
N PRO A 271 -15.78 3.01 -19.66
CA PRO A 271 -15.04 2.23 -18.70
C PRO A 271 -14.98 2.91 -17.32
N ASN A 272 -15.12 2.13 -16.27
CA ASN A 272 -14.92 2.59 -14.89
C ASN A 272 -13.47 2.33 -14.49
N GLU A 273 -12.65 3.37 -14.54
CA GLU A 273 -11.21 3.29 -14.28
C GLU A 273 -10.89 2.71 -12.88
N ASN A 274 -11.66 3.09 -11.86
CA ASN A 274 -11.48 2.59 -10.50
C ASN A 274 -11.74 1.08 -10.40
N CYS A 275 -12.79 0.59 -11.09
CA CYS A 275 -13.11 -0.84 -11.10
C CYS A 275 -12.14 -1.65 -11.95
N LEU A 276 -11.62 -1.08 -13.04
CA LEU A 276 -10.57 -1.70 -13.84
C LEU A 276 -9.25 -1.79 -13.06
N ASP A 277 -8.95 -0.76 -12.28
CA ASP A 277 -7.77 -0.76 -11.43
C ASP A 277 -7.90 -1.80 -10.29
N PHE A 278 -9.07 -1.90 -9.66
CA PHE A 278 -9.38 -2.96 -8.70
C PHE A 278 -9.19 -4.36 -9.33
N TYR A 279 -9.72 -4.57 -10.53
CA TYR A 279 -9.57 -5.82 -11.27
C TYR A 279 -8.10 -6.13 -11.57
N SER A 280 -7.31 -5.13 -11.97
CA SER A 280 -5.89 -5.28 -12.23
C SER A 280 -5.13 -5.73 -10.98
N GLY A 281 -5.45 -5.17 -9.81
CA GLY A 281 -4.93 -5.61 -8.54
C GLY A 281 -5.31 -7.05 -8.19
N ALA A 282 -6.58 -7.42 -8.43
CA ALA A 282 -7.06 -8.78 -8.21
C ALA A 282 -6.31 -9.81 -9.08
N LEU A 283 -6.02 -9.48 -10.35
CA LEU A 283 -5.24 -10.37 -11.23
C LEU A 283 -3.81 -10.61 -10.72
N ILE A 284 -3.17 -9.58 -10.15
CA ILE A 284 -1.83 -9.73 -9.55
C ILE A 284 -1.89 -10.64 -8.32
N ALA A 285 -2.95 -10.54 -7.49
CA ALA A 285 -3.15 -11.43 -6.35
C ALA A 285 -3.33 -12.88 -6.80
N ILE A 286 -4.12 -13.12 -7.84
CA ILE A 286 -4.33 -14.46 -8.40
C ILE A 286 -3.04 -15.06 -8.93
N ASP A 287 -2.24 -14.28 -9.67
CA ASP A 287 -0.97 -14.77 -10.19
C ASP A 287 -0.02 -15.16 -9.05
N ARG A 288 0.03 -14.38 -7.97
CA ARG A 288 0.78 -14.73 -6.76
C ARG A 288 0.27 -16.03 -6.12
N LEU A 289 -1.03 -16.15 -5.91
CA LEU A 289 -1.65 -17.32 -5.28
C LEU A 289 -1.47 -18.60 -6.12
N LYS A 290 -1.55 -18.49 -7.45
CA LYS A 290 -1.22 -19.60 -8.36
C LYS A 290 0.25 -20.00 -8.24
N SER A 291 1.17 -19.05 -8.08
CA SER A 291 2.58 -19.36 -7.84
C SER A 291 2.82 -20.01 -6.47
N GLU A 292 1.93 -19.82 -5.51
CA GLU A 292 1.87 -20.50 -4.20
C GLU A 292 1.20 -21.90 -4.29
N GLY A 293 0.72 -22.31 -5.47
CA GLY A 293 0.16 -23.65 -5.74
C GLY A 293 -1.34 -23.78 -5.47
N ILE A 294 -2.07 -22.68 -5.36
CA ILE A 294 -3.53 -22.68 -5.17
C ILE A 294 -4.21 -22.78 -6.54
N ASP A 295 -5.12 -23.76 -6.71
CA ASP A 295 -5.96 -23.86 -7.90
C ASP A 295 -7.15 -22.90 -7.79
N ILE A 296 -7.28 -21.99 -8.76
CA ILE A 296 -8.25 -20.89 -8.72
C ILE A 296 -9.03 -20.82 -10.02
N ASP A 297 -10.36 -20.85 -9.90
CA ASP A 297 -11.30 -20.52 -10.98
C ASP A 297 -11.96 -19.18 -10.66
N LEU A 298 -11.58 -18.13 -11.41
CA LEU A 298 -12.16 -16.80 -11.28
C LEU A 298 -13.09 -16.52 -12.46
N SER A 299 -14.36 -16.26 -12.17
CA SER A 299 -15.30 -15.73 -13.16
C SER A 299 -15.60 -14.27 -12.88
N VAL A 300 -15.51 -13.44 -13.93
CA VAL A 300 -15.68 -11.99 -13.83
C VAL A 300 -16.97 -11.57 -14.53
N TYR A 301 -17.79 -10.77 -13.87
CA TYR A 301 -19.05 -10.24 -14.39
C TYR A 301 -19.05 -8.72 -14.35
N ASP A 302 -19.37 -8.10 -15.50
CA ASP A 302 -19.65 -6.67 -15.56
C ASP A 302 -21.10 -6.41 -15.14
N VAL A 303 -21.25 -5.75 -14.01
CA VAL A 303 -22.56 -5.42 -13.42
C VAL A 303 -22.95 -3.95 -13.57
N ALA A 304 -22.33 -3.24 -14.53
CA ALA A 304 -22.60 -1.83 -14.77
C ALA A 304 -24.04 -1.56 -15.24
N SER A 305 -24.57 -2.42 -16.11
CA SER A 305 -25.90 -2.24 -16.74
C SER A 305 -26.95 -3.21 -16.21
N SER A 306 -26.55 -4.40 -15.78
CA SER A 306 -27.45 -5.46 -15.30
C SER A 306 -26.72 -6.36 -14.32
N LEU A 307 -27.45 -7.24 -13.65
CA LEU A 307 -26.89 -8.26 -12.77
C LEU A 307 -27.04 -9.64 -13.44
N PRO A 308 -26.09 -10.05 -14.32
CA PRO A 308 -26.20 -11.25 -15.13
C PRO A 308 -25.74 -12.50 -14.36
N ILE A 309 -26.34 -12.76 -13.21
CA ILE A 309 -25.98 -13.88 -12.34
C ILE A 309 -27.20 -14.72 -12.01
N THR A 310 -27.05 -16.05 -11.95
CA THR A 310 -28.10 -16.99 -11.57
C THR A 310 -27.81 -17.67 -10.25
N GLU A 311 -28.86 -18.24 -9.61
CA GLU A 311 -28.71 -19.02 -8.37
C GLU A 311 -27.73 -20.18 -8.55
N GLU A 312 -27.81 -20.92 -9.67
CA GLU A 312 -26.95 -22.08 -9.92
C GLU A 312 -25.48 -21.66 -9.97
N ARG A 313 -25.21 -20.47 -10.55
CA ARG A 313 -23.85 -19.97 -10.66
C ARG A 313 -23.30 -19.52 -9.30
N LEU A 314 -24.13 -18.90 -8.48
CA LEU A 314 -23.79 -18.55 -7.10
C LEU A 314 -23.57 -19.80 -6.26
N ALA A 315 -24.45 -20.80 -6.35
CA ALA A 315 -24.32 -22.06 -5.63
C ALA A 315 -23.07 -22.87 -6.02
N ALA A 316 -22.60 -22.73 -7.27
CA ALA A 316 -21.37 -23.38 -7.74
C ALA A 316 -20.09 -22.64 -7.32
N SER A 317 -20.22 -21.51 -6.62
CA SER A 317 -19.09 -20.66 -6.22
C SER A 317 -18.91 -20.66 -4.71
N ASP A 318 -17.68 -20.52 -4.27
CA ASP A 318 -17.36 -20.44 -2.85
C ASP A 318 -17.70 -19.06 -2.25
N PHE A 319 -17.48 -18.01 -3.06
CA PHE A 319 -17.83 -16.64 -2.69
C PHE A 319 -17.85 -15.73 -3.93
N THR A 320 -18.46 -14.56 -3.73
CA THR A 320 -18.38 -13.44 -4.68
C THR A 320 -17.76 -12.22 -4.02
N ILE A 321 -16.83 -11.53 -4.71
CA ILE A 321 -16.35 -10.19 -4.38
C ILE A 321 -17.15 -9.21 -5.23
N GLY A 322 -17.97 -8.40 -4.59
CA GLY A 322 -18.98 -7.58 -5.22
C GLY A 322 -20.36 -8.27 -5.27
N PRO A 323 -21.35 -7.54 -5.78
CA PRO A 323 -21.30 -6.19 -6.39
C PRO A 323 -20.93 -5.08 -5.39
N ILE A 324 -20.78 -3.83 -5.92
CA ILE A 324 -20.41 -2.69 -5.08
C ILE A 324 -21.64 -2.03 -4.46
N SER A 325 -22.70 -1.78 -5.26
CA SER A 325 -23.86 -1.04 -4.77
C SER A 325 -24.70 -1.88 -3.80
N ARG A 326 -25.21 -1.23 -2.75
CA ARG A 326 -26.04 -1.87 -1.73
C ARG A 326 -27.22 -2.65 -2.31
N ASP A 327 -27.95 -2.05 -3.28
CA ASP A 327 -29.14 -2.66 -3.89
C ASP A 327 -28.80 -3.93 -4.67
N GLN A 328 -27.62 -3.96 -5.32
CA GLN A 328 -27.16 -5.16 -6.04
C GLN A 328 -26.65 -6.23 -5.06
N VAL A 329 -25.98 -5.83 -3.98
CA VAL A 329 -25.56 -6.75 -2.90
C VAL A 329 -26.77 -7.43 -2.28
N GLU A 330 -27.84 -6.68 -1.95
CA GLU A 330 -29.08 -7.22 -1.41
C GLU A 330 -29.76 -8.23 -2.35
N LYS A 331 -29.78 -7.92 -3.66
CA LYS A 331 -30.28 -8.87 -4.67
C LYS A 331 -29.44 -10.15 -4.77
N VAL A 332 -28.13 -10.04 -4.70
CA VAL A 332 -27.23 -11.21 -4.71
C VAL A 332 -27.43 -12.05 -3.45
N LEU A 333 -27.58 -11.42 -2.28
CA LEU A 333 -27.88 -12.11 -1.02
C LEU A 333 -29.21 -12.88 -1.09
N GLY A 334 -30.23 -12.34 -1.77
CA GLY A 334 -31.51 -13.02 -2.00
C GLY A 334 -31.44 -14.23 -2.92
N LEU A 335 -30.37 -14.33 -3.75
CA LEU A 335 -30.17 -15.45 -4.70
C LEU A 335 -29.10 -16.44 -4.19
N ALA A 336 -28.16 -15.98 -3.39
CA ALA A 336 -27.03 -16.81 -2.95
C ALA A 336 -27.42 -17.75 -1.81
N PRO A 337 -27.06 -19.03 -1.88
CA PRO A 337 -27.22 -19.91 -0.73
C PRO A 337 -26.30 -19.46 0.42
N GLU A 338 -26.65 -19.81 1.66
CA GLU A 338 -25.85 -19.45 2.86
C GLU A 338 -24.40 -19.98 2.82
N SER A 339 -24.15 -21.03 2.02
CA SER A 339 -22.81 -21.58 1.82
C SER A 339 -21.90 -20.70 0.96
N THR A 340 -22.47 -19.76 0.20
CA THR A 340 -21.74 -18.85 -0.69
C THR A 340 -21.56 -17.49 -0.04
N GLY A 341 -20.33 -17.12 0.29
CA GLY A 341 -20.04 -15.81 0.89
C GLY A 341 -20.25 -14.66 -0.09
N VAL A 342 -20.96 -13.62 0.34
CA VAL A 342 -21.17 -12.39 -0.44
C VAL A 342 -20.37 -11.26 0.19
N ILE A 343 -19.26 -10.87 -0.46
CA ILE A 343 -18.32 -9.88 0.05
C ILE A 343 -18.64 -8.53 -0.59
N SER A 344 -19.12 -7.57 0.21
CA SER A 344 -19.24 -6.17 -0.22
C SER A 344 -17.86 -5.51 -0.15
N PRO A 345 -17.26 -5.10 -1.29
CA PRO A 345 -15.87 -4.68 -1.32
C PRO A 345 -15.63 -3.23 -0.90
N LEU A 346 -16.56 -2.31 -1.14
CA LEU A 346 -16.31 -0.87 -1.06
C LEU A 346 -17.36 -0.07 -0.29
N ASP A 347 -18.64 -0.47 -0.32
CA ASP A 347 -19.72 0.34 0.26
C ASP A 347 -19.89 0.05 1.77
N GLN A 348 -19.56 1.03 2.61
CA GLN A 348 -19.73 0.92 4.07
C GLN A 348 -21.21 0.86 4.52
N ARG A 349 -22.15 1.26 3.65
CA ARG A 349 -23.59 1.24 3.96
C ARG A 349 -24.20 -0.15 3.89
N THR A 350 -23.44 -1.14 3.42
CA THR A 350 -23.89 -2.54 3.37
C THR A 350 -23.76 -3.27 4.71
N GLY A 351 -23.19 -2.62 5.73
CA GLY A 351 -22.97 -3.24 7.04
C GLY A 351 -24.25 -3.67 7.76
N ASP A 352 -25.37 -2.99 7.52
CA ASP A 352 -26.67 -3.34 8.07
C ASP A 352 -27.22 -4.65 7.47
N LEU A 353 -26.85 -4.99 6.22
CA LEU A 353 -27.24 -6.26 5.60
C LEU A 353 -26.61 -7.47 6.31
N ALA A 354 -25.48 -7.29 6.98
CA ALA A 354 -24.85 -8.34 7.77
C ALA A 354 -25.71 -8.80 8.97
N ASN A 355 -26.66 -7.97 9.41
CA ASN A 355 -27.60 -8.34 10.49
C ASN A 355 -28.74 -9.24 10.04
N GLY A 356 -28.96 -9.44 8.76
CA GLY A 356 -30.03 -10.29 8.23
C GLY A 356 -29.56 -11.49 7.41
N HIS A 357 -28.25 -11.56 7.10
CA HIS A 357 -27.70 -12.56 6.21
C HIS A 357 -26.39 -13.14 6.74
N SER A 358 -26.40 -14.41 7.10
CA SER A 358 -25.26 -15.14 7.70
C SER A 358 -24.03 -15.21 6.79
N ASN A 359 -24.23 -15.14 5.46
CA ASN A 359 -23.22 -15.19 4.41
C ASN A 359 -22.76 -13.81 3.92
N MET A 360 -23.27 -12.71 4.49
CA MET A 360 -22.85 -11.36 4.17
C MET A 360 -21.54 -11.00 4.86
N ILE A 361 -20.59 -10.45 4.10
CA ILE A 361 -19.29 -10.03 4.61
C ILE A 361 -19.02 -8.60 4.14
N GLN A 362 -19.00 -7.66 5.08
CA GLN A 362 -18.62 -6.27 4.80
C GLN A 362 -17.10 -6.11 4.94
N ALA A 363 -16.41 -5.85 3.83
CA ALA A 363 -14.96 -5.72 3.81
C ALA A 363 -14.43 -4.35 4.29
N PRO A 364 -15.02 -3.19 3.93
CA PRO A 364 -14.53 -1.92 4.45
C PRO A 364 -14.91 -1.73 5.93
N ALA A 365 -13.93 -1.35 6.76
CA ALA A 365 -14.23 -0.96 8.14
C ALA A 365 -15.06 0.32 8.16
N SER A 366 -16.11 0.33 8.96
CA SER A 366 -17.02 1.47 9.06
C SER A 366 -16.35 2.71 9.68
N THR A 367 -16.93 3.89 9.44
CA THR A 367 -16.48 5.13 10.08
C THR A 367 -16.58 5.04 11.60
N ALA A 368 -17.60 4.36 12.14
CA ALA A 368 -17.75 4.14 13.57
C ALA A 368 -16.60 3.30 14.14
N GLU A 369 -16.20 2.23 13.44
CA GLU A 369 -15.06 1.40 13.86
C GLU A 369 -13.75 2.18 13.84
N GLN A 370 -13.53 3.03 12.85
CA GLN A 370 -12.35 3.89 12.82
C GLN A 370 -12.31 4.86 14.02
N TYR A 371 -13.45 5.42 14.43
CA TYR A 371 -13.52 6.25 15.63
C TYR A 371 -13.40 5.45 16.92
N ARG A 372 -13.98 4.24 17.03
CA ARG A 372 -13.79 3.37 18.18
C ARG A 372 -12.32 3.02 18.39
N ASP A 373 -11.63 2.69 17.31
CA ASP A 373 -10.19 2.42 17.35
C ASP A 373 -9.39 3.65 17.78
N LEU A 374 -9.66 4.83 17.20
CA LEU A 374 -8.99 6.08 17.52
C LEU A 374 -9.16 6.46 19.00
N LEU A 375 -10.39 6.38 19.52
CA LEU A 375 -10.69 6.70 20.90
C LEU A 375 -10.14 5.66 21.88
N SER A 376 -10.14 4.38 21.50
CA SER A 376 -9.49 3.31 22.27
C SER A 376 -7.98 3.56 22.37
N TRP A 377 -7.35 3.95 21.27
CA TRP A 377 -5.93 4.31 21.23
C TRP A 377 -5.65 5.52 22.12
N LEU A 378 -6.42 6.60 21.96
CA LEU A 378 -6.32 7.79 22.82
C LEU A 378 -6.45 7.42 24.30
N LYS A 379 -7.46 6.63 24.66
CA LYS A 379 -7.70 6.18 26.04
C LYS A 379 -6.53 5.36 26.58
N GLY A 380 -5.95 4.48 25.77
CA GLY A 380 -4.77 3.67 26.13
C GLY A 380 -3.50 4.48 26.38
N GLU A 381 -3.35 5.64 25.72
CA GLU A 381 -2.21 6.55 25.92
C GLU A 381 -2.42 7.57 27.05
N MET A 382 -3.65 7.71 27.59
CA MET A 382 -3.95 8.71 28.63
C MET A 382 -3.19 8.44 29.94
N LYS A 383 -2.70 9.52 30.55
CA LYS A 383 -2.05 9.53 31.85
C LYS A 383 -2.71 10.55 32.78
N THR A 384 -2.47 10.40 34.08
CA THR A 384 -2.93 11.37 35.07
C THR A 384 -2.38 12.76 34.75
N GLY A 385 -3.26 13.77 34.70
CA GLY A 385 -2.92 15.15 34.33
C GLY A 385 -3.10 15.50 32.85
N ASP A 386 -3.37 14.51 31.99
CA ASP A 386 -3.72 14.75 30.59
C ASP A 386 -5.12 15.36 30.48
N LYS A 387 -5.32 16.16 29.44
CA LYS A 387 -6.63 16.74 29.09
C LYS A 387 -7.02 16.34 27.67
N VAL A 388 -8.30 16.07 27.46
CA VAL A 388 -8.86 15.77 26.13
C VAL A 388 -9.73 16.93 25.67
N PHE A 389 -9.56 17.36 24.43
CA PHE A 389 -10.33 18.43 23.80
C PHE A 389 -10.95 17.95 22.50
N VAL A 390 -12.20 18.33 22.26
CA VAL A 390 -12.87 18.20 20.99
C VAL A 390 -13.11 19.57 20.41
N LEU A 391 -12.46 19.87 19.28
CA LEU A 391 -12.61 21.13 18.56
C LEU A 391 -13.64 20.96 17.44
N SER A 392 -14.55 21.91 17.30
CA SER A 392 -15.58 21.91 16.25
C SER A 392 -15.82 23.31 15.70
N GLU A 393 -16.29 23.36 14.46
CA GLU A 393 -16.64 24.62 13.81
C GLU A 393 -17.99 25.13 14.32
N LYS A 394 -18.03 26.42 14.72
CA LYS A 394 -19.23 27.07 15.24
C LYS A 394 -20.21 27.39 14.12
N GLY A 395 -21.48 27.08 14.34
CA GLY A 395 -22.55 27.43 13.41
C GLY A 395 -22.72 26.51 12.20
N VAL A 396 -21.94 25.40 12.12
CA VAL A 396 -22.01 24.44 11.03
C VAL A 396 -22.94 23.27 11.40
N THR A 397 -23.77 22.86 10.43
CA THR A 397 -24.61 21.66 10.58
C THR A 397 -23.73 20.42 10.63
N GLN A 398 -23.94 19.57 11.62
CA GLN A 398 -23.18 18.33 11.78
C GLN A 398 -23.47 17.36 10.64
N SER A 399 -22.39 16.92 9.95
CA SER A 399 -22.45 15.83 9.00
C SER A 399 -22.70 14.48 9.68
N SER A 400 -22.98 13.44 8.90
CA SER A 400 -23.11 12.07 9.41
C SER A 400 -21.85 11.63 10.17
N GLY A 401 -20.66 11.87 9.61
CA GLY A 401 -19.39 11.51 10.26
C GLY A 401 -19.18 12.23 11.59
N MET A 402 -19.53 13.54 11.66
CA MET A 402 -19.45 14.30 12.91
C MET A 402 -20.40 13.78 13.99
N LYS A 403 -21.61 13.36 13.61
CA LYS A 403 -22.58 12.73 14.52
C LYS A 403 -22.05 11.38 15.04
N THR A 404 -21.60 10.51 14.13
CA THR A 404 -21.01 9.21 14.50
C THR A 404 -19.84 9.38 15.47
N MET A 405 -18.96 10.37 15.24
CA MET A 405 -17.87 10.68 16.17
C MET A 405 -18.40 11.04 17.57
N ASN A 406 -19.44 11.88 17.65
CA ASN A 406 -20.04 12.26 18.93
C ASN A 406 -20.70 11.08 19.68
N GLU A 407 -21.35 10.18 18.93
CA GLU A 407 -21.96 8.95 19.45
C GLU A 407 -20.91 8.01 20.04
N VAL A 408 -19.87 7.70 19.24
CA VAL A 408 -18.76 6.83 19.68
C VAL A 408 -17.98 7.45 20.84
N LEU A 409 -17.81 8.78 20.86
CA LEU A 409 -17.18 9.47 21.98
C LEU A 409 -18.01 9.33 23.27
N ALA A 410 -19.33 9.45 23.19
CA ALA A 410 -20.21 9.23 24.34
C ALA A 410 -20.11 7.79 24.86
N GLU A 411 -20.09 6.79 23.96
CA GLU A 411 -19.91 5.38 24.31
C GLU A 411 -18.56 5.10 24.97
N SER A 412 -17.50 5.83 24.59
CA SER A 412 -16.13 5.60 25.09
C SER A 412 -15.94 5.93 26.58
N GLY A 413 -16.81 6.75 27.15
CA GLY A 413 -16.70 7.26 28.52
C GLY A 413 -15.50 8.18 28.75
N ILE A 414 -14.90 8.75 27.69
CA ILE A 414 -13.79 9.69 27.79
C ILE A 414 -14.33 11.07 28.21
N SER A 415 -13.84 11.57 29.35
CA SER A 415 -14.09 12.95 29.77
C SER A 415 -13.33 13.92 28.88
N CYS A 416 -14.02 14.86 28.22
CA CYS A 416 -13.40 15.84 27.34
C CYS A 416 -14.01 17.23 27.50
N SER A 417 -13.19 18.25 27.24
CA SER A 417 -13.63 19.63 27.10
C SER A 417 -13.97 19.90 25.62
N ARG A 418 -15.14 20.46 25.36
CA ARG A 418 -15.57 20.83 24.02
C ARG A 418 -15.36 22.32 23.80
N TYR A 419 -14.76 22.67 22.67
CA TYR A 419 -14.59 24.07 22.26
C TYR A 419 -14.98 24.24 20.80
N SER A 420 -15.90 25.18 20.57
CA SER A 420 -16.42 25.49 19.23
C SER A 420 -16.11 26.94 18.90
N TYR A 421 -15.51 27.19 17.74
CA TYR A 421 -15.13 28.53 17.31
C TYR A 421 -15.30 28.68 15.78
N ALA A 422 -15.39 29.92 15.30
CA ALA A 422 -15.40 30.22 13.88
C ALA A 422 -13.97 30.52 13.38
N ILE A 423 -13.66 30.21 12.12
CA ILE A 423 -12.34 30.50 11.52
C ILE A 423 -11.96 31.96 11.68
N LEU A 424 -12.96 32.86 11.63
CA LEU A 424 -12.76 34.30 11.79
C LEU A 424 -12.38 34.74 13.22
N ASP A 425 -12.57 33.89 14.22
CA ASP A 425 -12.18 34.19 15.61
C ASP A 425 -10.65 34.22 15.79
N GLY A 426 -9.89 33.61 14.88
CA GLY A 426 -8.46 33.76 14.69
C GLY A 426 -7.65 33.69 15.99
N ARG A 427 -7.03 34.81 16.38
CA ARG A 427 -6.15 34.90 17.56
C ARG A 427 -6.90 34.68 18.88
N GLU A 428 -8.20 35.00 18.96
CA GLU A 428 -9.02 34.78 20.15
C GLU A 428 -9.20 33.29 20.44
N ALA A 429 -9.37 32.47 19.41
CA ALA A 429 -9.44 31.01 19.54
C ALA A 429 -8.15 30.45 20.17
N VAL A 430 -6.97 30.92 19.72
CA VAL A 430 -5.68 30.52 20.28
C VAL A 430 -5.55 30.90 21.76
N ASN A 431 -5.96 32.13 22.13
CA ASN A 431 -5.86 32.60 23.52
C ASN A 431 -6.84 31.86 24.46
N THR A 432 -8.03 31.53 23.97
CA THR A 432 -9.00 30.73 24.73
C THR A 432 -8.45 29.32 24.97
N LEU A 433 -7.88 28.66 23.95
CA LEU A 433 -7.25 27.37 24.08
C LEU A 433 -6.05 27.39 25.02
N ASP A 434 -5.20 28.45 25.00
CA ASP A 434 -4.10 28.65 25.94
C ASP A 434 -4.58 28.61 27.40
N GLY A 435 -5.71 29.29 27.70
CA GLY A 435 -6.31 29.29 29.03
C GLY A 435 -6.93 27.98 29.47
N MET A 436 -7.39 27.15 28.52
CA MET A 436 -8.05 25.86 28.80
C MET A 436 -7.05 24.70 28.96
N MET A 437 -5.95 24.72 28.22
CA MET A 437 -4.95 23.64 28.16
C MET A 437 -4.11 23.50 29.41
N THR A 438 -3.53 22.32 29.61
CA THR A 438 -2.57 22.07 30.69
C THR A 438 -1.13 22.18 30.18
N LYS A 439 -0.23 22.72 31.03
CA LYS A 439 1.22 22.78 30.77
C LYS A 439 1.99 21.61 31.37
N THR A 440 1.38 20.85 32.29
CA THR A 440 2.03 19.75 33.03
C THR A 440 1.73 18.37 32.45
N GLY A 441 0.65 18.24 31.65
CA GLY A 441 0.27 16.99 30.99
C GLY A 441 0.23 17.13 29.46
N VAL A 442 -0.28 16.09 28.81
CA VAL A 442 -0.51 16.09 27.37
C VAL A 442 -1.94 16.58 27.07
N ASN A 443 -2.05 17.51 26.13
CA ASN A 443 -3.32 17.95 25.59
C ASN A 443 -3.64 17.07 24.36
N ARG A 444 -4.62 16.20 24.48
CA ARG A 444 -5.04 15.26 23.41
C ARG A 444 -6.21 15.87 22.68
N ILE A 445 -6.03 16.13 21.40
CA ILE A 445 -6.96 16.89 20.59
C ILE A 445 -7.64 16.00 19.56
N ILE A 446 -8.94 16.17 19.40
CA ILE A 446 -9.73 15.62 18.31
C ILE A 446 -10.40 16.80 17.60
N ILE A 447 -10.29 16.87 16.27
CA ILE A 447 -10.98 17.87 15.46
C ILE A 447 -12.20 17.19 14.84
N ASN A 448 -13.40 17.55 15.32
CA ASN A 448 -14.68 17.06 14.81
C ASN A 448 -15.26 18.02 13.78
N SER A 449 -14.65 18.03 12.60
CA SER A 449 -15.09 18.79 11.42
C SER A 449 -14.68 18.08 10.14
N GLU A 450 -15.48 18.21 9.09
CA GLU A 450 -15.16 17.73 7.74
C GLU A 450 -14.80 18.89 6.79
N SER A 451 -14.80 20.12 7.30
CA SER A 451 -14.36 21.31 6.57
C SER A 451 -12.84 21.37 6.54
N GLU A 452 -12.25 21.27 5.35
CA GLU A 452 -10.81 21.39 5.18
C GLU A 452 -10.27 22.71 5.72
N ALA A 453 -10.98 23.81 5.43
CA ALA A 453 -10.59 25.14 5.88
C ALA A 453 -10.52 25.22 7.42
N PHE A 454 -11.54 24.69 8.13
CA PHE A 454 -11.54 24.66 9.58
C PHE A 454 -10.48 23.74 10.16
N VAL A 455 -10.31 22.54 9.58
CA VAL A 455 -9.27 21.59 10.04
C VAL A 455 -7.88 22.18 9.88
N ASN A 456 -7.60 22.86 8.75
CA ASN A 456 -6.34 23.56 8.53
C ASN A 456 -6.12 24.70 9.53
N ASP A 457 -7.14 25.54 9.77
CA ASP A 457 -7.06 26.60 10.78
C ASP A 457 -6.79 26.03 12.17
N ALA A 458 -7.52 24.97 12.58
CA ALA A 458 -7.32 24.32 13.87
C ALA A 458 -5.91 23.74 14.02
N VAL A 459 -5.39 23.05 12.99
CA VAL A 459 -4.03 22.49 12.97
C VAL A 459 -2.97 23.59 13.13
N ARG A 460 -3.12 24.73 12.41
CA ARG A 460 -2.21 25.88 12.51
C ARG A 460 -2.26 26.54 13.90
N ASN A 461 -3.46 26.70 14.45
CA ASN A 461 -3.66 27.27 15.79
C ASN A 461 -3.00 26.37 16.86
N LEU A 462 -3.16 25.04 16.76
CA LEU A 462 -2.52 24.08 17.65
C LEU A 462 -0.99 24.09 17.50
N ALA A 463 -0.47 24.16 16.27
CA ALA A 463 0.98 24.29 16.03
C ALA A 463 1.55 25.56 16.70
N THR A 464 0.81 26.69 16.65
CA THR A 464 1.19 27.93 17.37
C THR A 464 1.29 27.70 18.88
N LEU A 465 0.43 26.89 19.48
CA LEU A 465 0.45 26.59 20.91
C LEU A 465 1.64 25.71 21.33
N ILE A 466 2.21 24.91 20.43
CA ILE A 466 3.47 24.19 20.69
C ILE A 466 4.61 25.17 20.98
N PHE A 467 4.71 26.28 20.24
CA PHE A 467 5.71 27.33 20.52
C PHE A 467 5.50 27.98 21.90
N ARG A 468 4.27 27.96 22.44
CA ARG A 468 3.96 28.38 23.82
C ARG A 468 4.22 27.28 24.88
N LYS A 469 4.95 26.21 24.50
CA LYS A 469 5.38 25.12 25.38
C LYS A 469 4.25 24.19 25.85
N PHE A 470 3.16 24.10 25.12
CA PHE A 470 2.15 23.05 25.34
C PHE A 470 2.59 21.74 24.69
N ASN A 471 2.38 20.62 25.39
CA ASN A 471 2.52 19.30 24.82
C ASN A 471 1.17 18.88 24.21
N ILE A 472 1.12 18.77 22.89
CA ILE A 472 -0.11 18.51 22.14
C ILE A 472 0.06 17.24 21.32
N VAL A 473 -0.98 16.41 21.28
CA VAL A 473 -1.09 15.24 20.42
C VAL A 473 -2.45 15.32 19.72
N LEU A 474 -2.43 15.31 18.40
CA LEU A 474 -3.62 15.32 17.57
C LEU A 474 -4.04 13.88 17.24
N TYR A 475 -5.33 13.57 17.37
CA TYR A 475 -5.94 12.30 16.98
C TYR A 475 -6.92 12.53 15.83
N SER A 476 -6.76 11.82 14.72
CA SER A 476 -7.56 12.03 13.53
C SER A 476 -7.79 10.74 12.74
N GLN A 477 -8.81 10.77 11.89
CA GLN A 477 -8.99 9.78 10.82
C GLN A 477 -8.10 10.11 9.62
N SER A 478 -7.98 9.14 8.70
CA SER A 478 -7.18 9.27 7.47
C SER A 478 -7.55 10.45 6.57
N LYS A 479 -8.78 10.96 6.66
CA LYS A 479 -9.25 12.11 5.87
C LYS A 479 -8.36 13.34 5.98
N ILE A 480 -7.69 13.55 7.12
CA ILE A 480 -6.75 14.66 7.32
C ILE A 480 -5.60 14.65 6.29
N ARG A 481 -5.25 13.48 5.74
CA ARG A 481 -4.19 13.33 4.73
C ARG A 481 -4.61 13.74 3.32
N SER A 482 -5.91 13.82 3.06
CA SER A 482 -6.46 14.20 1.75
C SER A 482 -6.70 15.71 1.62
N TYR A 483 -6.40 16.46 2.66
CA TYR A 483 -6.52 17.92 2.65
C TYR A 483 -5.24 18.56 2.12
N ASP A 484 -5.32 19.17 0.95
CA ASP A 484 -4.16 19.74 0.24
C ASP A 484 -3.60 20.99 0.93
N THR A 485 -4.42 21.68 1.72
CA THR A 485 -4.04 22.93 2.41
C THR A 485 -3.31 22.71 3.73
N ILE A 486 -3.30 21.47 4.26
CA ILE A 486 -2.63 21.16 5.53
C ILE A 486 -1.15 20.89 5.27
N ASP A 487 -0.31 21.72 5.88
CA ASP A 487 1.13 21.49 5.87
C ASP A 487 1.50 20.22 6.68
N PRO A 488 2.13 19.23 6.07
CA PRO A 488 2.57 18.00 6.75
C PRO A 488 3.47 18.28 7.97
N GLU A 489 4.28 19.34 7.97
CA GLU A 489 5.14 19.70 9.11
C GLU A 489 4.32 19.96 10.38
N ASN A 490 3.13 20.52 10.25
CA ASN A 490 2.24 20.72 11.39
C ASN A 490 1.72 19.38 11.95
N LEU A 491 1.46 18.37 11.09
CA LEU A 491 1.05 17.04 11.54
C LEU A 491 2.17 16.35 12.32
N HIS A 492 3.42 16.50 11.90
CA HIS A 492 4.60 16.00 12.59
C HIS A 492 4.82 16.70 13.94
N SER A 493 4.73 18.03 13.96
CA SER A 493 4.85 18.85 15.18
C SER A 493 3.79 18.48 16.22
N LEU A 494 2.56 18.20 15.79
CA LEU A 494 1.43 17.76 16.61
C LEU A 494 1.48 16.28 16.96
N LYS A 495 2.50 15.54 16.54
CA LYS A 495 2.65 14.09 16.78
C LYS A 495 1.37 13.34 16.42
N THR A 496 0.81 13.65 15.26
CA THR A 496 -0.54 13.23 14.88
C THR A 496 -0.67 11.71 14.83
N ARG A 497 -1.69 11.17 15.52
CA ARG A 497 -2.11 9.77 15.51
C ARG A 497 -3.25 9.63 14.53
N VAL A 498 -3.12 8.68 13.62
CA VAL A 498 -4.16 8.44 12.61
C VAL A 498 -4.61 7.00 12.64
N SER A 499 -5.91 6.79 12.82
CA SER A 499 -6.59 5.51 12.60
C SER A 499 -7.23 5.52 11.21
N SER A 500 -6.94 4.51 10.41
CA SER A 500 -7.37 4.42 9.02
C SER A 500 -7.76 3.01 8.63
N ALA A 501 -8.86 2.87 7.88
CA ALA A 501 -9.20 1.61 7.24
C ALA A 501 -8.18 1.21 6.16
N TYR A 502 -7.50 2.19 5.56
CA TYR A 502 -6.56 2.00 4.46
C TYR A 502 -5.28 2.80 4.68
N TYR A 503 -4.14 2.13 4.65
CA TYR A 503 -2.83 2.76 4.69
C TYR A 503 -1.81 1.91 3.94
N VAL A 504 -1.16 2.48 2.94
CA VAL A 504 -0.08 1.84 2.19
C VAL A 504 1.24 2.23 2.82
N ASP A 505 1.99 1.24 3.25
CA ASP A 505 3.37 1.39 3.71
C ASP A 505 4.31 1.17 2.52
N TYR A 506 4.74 2.27 1.91
CA TYR A 506 5.58 2.23 0.70
C TYR A 506 7.00 1.71 0.96
N ASP A 507 7.43 1.64 2.22
CA ASP A 507 8.73 1.08 2.60
C ASP A 507 8.67 -0.45 2.76
N SER A 508 7.46 -1.04 2.76
CA SER A 508 7.31 -2.48 2.87
C SER A 508 7.73 -3.22 1.59
N ARG A 509 8.29 -4.43 1.75
CA ARG A 509 8.72 -5.28 0.64
C ARG A 509 7.54 -5.72 -0.23
N GLU A 510 6.41 -6.01 0.38
CA GLU A 510 5.19 -6.47 -0.29
C GLU A 510 4.64 -5.38 -1.21
N VAL A 511 4.59 -4.14 -0.73
CA VAL A 511 4.16 -2.99 -1.53
C VAL A 511 5.15 -2.74 -2.66
N SER A 512 6.45 -2.75 -2.39
CA SER A 512 7.48 -2.59 -3.43
C SER A 512 7.38 -3.67 -4.51
N ALA A 513 7.17 -4.93 -4.13
CA ALA A 513 7.02 -6.03 -5.08
C ALA A 513 5.73 -5.88 -5.92
N PHE A 514 4.63 -5.48 -5.29
CA PHE A 514 3.37 -5.19 -5.98
C PHE A 514 3.52 -4.04 -6.98
N LEU A 515 4.12 -2.91 -6.57
CA LEU A 515 4.36 -1.76 -7.43
C LEU A 515 5.21 -2.11 -8.66
N MET A 516 6.31 -2.83 -8.45
CA MET A 516 7.16 -3.29 -9.57
C MET A 516 6.37 -4.14 -10.56
N LYS A 517 5.56 -5.08 -10.07
CA LYS A 517 4.76 -5.95 -10.92
C LYS A 517 3.64 -5.20 -11.63
N TYR A 518 2.95 -4.30 -10.91
CA TYR A 518 1.88 -3.48 -11.47
C TYR A 518 2.41 -2.57 -12.60
N ARG A 519 3.50 -1.86 -12.35
CA ARG A 519 4.17 -0.98 -13.33
C ARG A 519 4.66 -1.76 -14.56
N ALA A 520 5.19 -2.98 -14.36
CA ALA A 520 5.65 -3.82 -15.45
C ALA A 520 4.50 -4.29 -16.38
N LEU A 521 3.32 -4.59 -15.80
CA LEU A 521 2.16 -5.08 -16.55
C LEU A 521 1.34 -3.95 -17.19
N TYR A 522 1.08 -2.90 -16.43
CA TYR A 522 0.09 -1.87 -16.81
C TYR A 522 0.72 -0.53 -17.19
N ARG A 523 2.02 -0.33 -16.96
CA ARG A 523 2.78 0.89 -17.29
C ARG A 523 2.19 2.19 -16.73
N THR A 524 1.55 2.08 -15.57
CA THR A 524 0.96 3.20 -14.82
C THR A 524 1.12 2.95 -13.33
N GLU A 525 0.80 3.95 -12.50
CA GLU A 525 0.76 3.80 -11.05
C GLU A 525 -0.57 3.19 -10.61
N PRO A 526 -0.56 2.25 -9.65
CA PRO A 526 -1.79 1.75 -9.07
C PRO A 526 -2.45 2.81 -8.20
N THR A 527 -3.77 2.91 -8.27
CA THR A 527 -4.55 3.69 -7.32
C THR A 527 -4.86 2.86 -6.06
N GLN A 528 -5.49 3.48 -5.08
CA GLN A 528 -5.98 2.77 -3.89
C GLN A 528 -6.89 1.57 -4.24
N PHE A 529 -7.55 1.59 -5.38
CA PHE A 529 -8.44 0.50 -5.83
C PHE A 529 -7.67 -0.74 -6.25
N ALA A 530 -6.50 -0.60 -6.88
CA ALA A 530 -5.63 -1.72 -7.22
C ALA A 530 -5.12 -2.45 -5.95
N PHE A 531 -4.66 -1.69 -4.97
CA PHE A 531 -4.25 -2.25 -3.69
C PHE A 531 -5.40 -2.99 -3.00
N HIS A 532 -6.60 -2.42 -3.05
CA HIS A 532 -7.78 -3.02 -2.44
C HIS A 532 -8.23 -4.30 -3.15
N GLY A 533 -8.23 -4.29 -4.47
CA GLY A 533 -8.52 -5.48 -5.30
C GLY A 533 -7.55 -6.61 -5.03
N TYR A 534 -6.25 -6.28 -4.89
CA TYR A 534 -5.24 -7.25 -4.50
C TYR A 534 -5.51 -7.82 -3.10
N ASP A 535 -5.69 -6.95 -2.09
CA ASP A 535 -5.83 -7.36 -0.70
C ASP A 535 -7.05 -8.26 -0.49
N LEU A 536 -8.21 -7.89 -1.04
CA LEU A 536 -9.44 -8.68 -0.94
C LEU A 536 -9.29 -10.04 -1.62
N THR A 537 -8.81 -10.04 -2.86
CA THR A 537 -8.68 -11.28 -3.63
C THR A 537 -7.68 -12.22 -2.98
N TYR A 538 -6.53 -11.69 -2.55
CA TYR A 538 -5.50 -12.47 -1.86
C TYR A 538 -6.03 -13.05 -0.55
N TYR A 539 -6.68 -12.22 0.28
CA TYR A 539 -7.19 -12.63 1.58
C TYR A 539 -8.23 -13.76 1.47
N PHE A 540 -9.30 -13.55 0.68
CA PHE A 540 -10.41 -14.49 0.65
C PHE A 540 -10.06 -15.81 -0.05
N ILE A 541 -9.31 -15.79 -1.14
CA ILE A 541 -8.84 -17.01 -1.80
C ILE A 541 -7.92 -17.80 -0.88
N ARG A 542 -6.95 -17.14 -0.23
CA ARG A 542 -6.04 -17.80 0.70
C ARG A 542 -6.79 -18.37 1.90
N HIS A 543 -7.73 -17.60 2.46
CA HIS A 543 -8.55 -18.02 3.60
C HIS A 543 -9.40 -19.25 3.25
N LYS A 544 -10.10 -19.22 2.11
CA LYS A 544 -10.88 -20.35 1.61
C LYS A 544 -9.99 -21.58 1.34
N SER A 545 -8.86 -21.40 0.68
CA SER A 545 -7.91 -22.48 0.42
C SER A 545 -7.36 -23.12 1.71
N TYR A 546 -7.21 -22.34 2.78
CA TYR A 546 -6.68 -22.81 4.06
C TYR A 546 -7.73 -23.53 4.91
N TYR A 547 -8.96 -22.98 5.01
CA TYR A 547 -10.02 -23.50 5.89
C TYR A 547 -11.06 -24.38 5.17
N GLY A 548 -10.98 -24.55 3.86
CA GLY A 548 -11.86 -25.42 3.09
C GLY A 548 -13.32 -25.05 3.21
N LYS A 549 -14.20 -26.00 3.54
CA LYS A 549 -15.66 -25.77 3.62
C LYS A 549 -16.08 -24.83 4.75
N ASN A 550 -15.33 -24.80 5.85
CA ASN A 550 -15.64 -24.03 7.05
C ASN A 550 -15.01 -22.63 7.06
N TRP A 551 -14.60 -22.12 5.91
CA TRP A 551 -13.84 -20.88 5.80
C TRP A 551 -14.59 -19.65 6.37
N MET A 552 -15.90 -19.55 6.17
CA MET A 552 -16.69 -18.42 6.71
C MET A 552 -16.78 -18.46 8.24
N GLU A 553 -16.90 -19.64 8.83
CA GLU A 553 -16.94 -19.78 10.30
C GLU A 553 -15.62 -19.40 10.97
N ARG A 554 -14.54 -19.36 10.21
CA ARG A 554 -13.19 -19.06 10.67
C ARG A 554 -12.70 -17.65 10.25
N LEU A 555 -13.57 -16.79 9.75
CA LEU A 555 -13.22 -15.42 9.36
C LEU A 555 -12.72 -14.55 10.54
N ASP A 556 -13.02 -14.93 11.76
CA ASP A 556 -12.46 -14.33 12.97
C ASP A 556 -10.95 -14.57 13.15
N ARG A 557 -10.40 -15.58 12.44
CA ARG A 557 -8.98 -15.93 12.48
C ARG A 557 -8.23 -15.31 11.31
N ASN A 558 -7.38 -14.33 11.60
CA ASN A 558 -6.54 -13.73 10.57
C ASN A 558 -5.32 -14.60 10.28
N ILE A 559 -5.19 -15.04 9.01
CA ILE A 559 -4.05 -15.82 8.50
C ILE A 559 -3.19 -15.03 7.51
N CYS A 560 -3.53 -13.78 7.24
CA CYS A 560 -2.85 -12.94 6.27
C CYS A 560 -2.32 -11.67 6.96
N ASN A 561 -1.03 -11.66 7.30
CA ASN A 561 -0.42 -10.53 8.01
C ASN A 561 0.20 -9.48 7.08
N ASN A 562 0.40 -9.80 5.79
CA ASN A 562 1.19 -9.00 4.83
C ASN A 562 0.32 -8.49 3.67
N LEU A 563 -0.82 -7.87 4.00
CA LEU A 563 -1.66 -7.17 3.03
C LEU A 563 -1.11 -5.76 2.77
N LEU A 564 -1.38 -5.24 1.56
CA LEU A 564 -0.75 -4.02 1.08
C LEU A 564 -1.26 -2.76 1.78
N GLN A 565 -2.59 -2.60 1.89
CA GLN A 565 -3.17 -1.38 2.47
C GLN A 565 -4.21 -1.64 3.56
N THR A 566 -4.73 -2.87 3.69
CA THR A 566 -5.87 -3.20 4.55
C THR A 566 -5.44 -4.20 5.62
N ASP A 567 -6.01 -4.10 6.82
CA ASP A 567 -5.98 -5.16 7.81
C ASP A 567 -7.40 -5.69 7.94
N PHE A 568 -7.58 -7.00 7.76
CA PHE A 568 -8.88 -7.63 7.95
C PHE A 568 -8.95 -8.28 9.34
N ARG A 569 -9.96 -7.86 10.08
CA ARG A 569 -10.36 -8.46 11.35
C ARG A 569 -11.88 -8.53 11.37
N PHE A 570 -12.40 -9.63 10.89
CA PHE A 570 -13.84 -9.83 10.82
C PHE A 570 -14.42 -10.23 12.18
N VAL A 571 -15.54 -9.61 12.50
CA VAL A 571 -16.33 -9.93 13.69
C VAL A 571 -17.72 -10.31 13.22
N ARG A 572 -18.24 -11.43 13.75
CA ARG A 572 -19.59 -11.88 13.45
C ARG A 572 -20.61 -10.96 14.14
N THR A 573 -21.63 -10.53 13.41
CA THR A 573 -22.75 -9.77 13.98
C THR A 573 -23.67 -10.69 14.78
N ALA A 574 -24.54 -10.11 15.60
CA ALA A 574 -25.50 -10.88 16.41
C ALA A 574 -26.39 -11.80 15.54
N ASP A 575 -26.72 -11.38 14.33
CA ASP A 575 -27.61 -12.06 13.40
C ASP A 575 -26.87 -12.86 12.32
N GLY A 576 -25.55 -12.99 12.41
CA GLY A 576 -24.78 -14.01 11.73
C GLY A 576 -23.84 -13.58 10.60
N GLY A 577 -23.96 -12.39 10.01
CA GLY A 577 -23.02 -11.87 9.01
C GLY A 577 -21.73 -11.34 9.61
N PHE A 578 -20.84 -10.79 8.79
CA PHE A 578 -19.52 -10.32 9.23
C PHE A 578 -19.25 -8.87 8.87
N THR A 579 -18.68 -8.13 9.81
CA THR A 579 -18.16 -6.78 9.59
C THR A 579 -16.67 -6.73 9.88
N ASN A 580 -15.93 -5.92 9.11
CA ASN A 580 -14.52 -5.72 9.33
C ASN A 580 -14.27 -4.62 10.37
N CYS A 581 -13.50 -4.94 11.41
CA CYS A 581 -13.01 -4.03 12.44
C CYS A 581 -11.48 -3.83 12.35
N GLY A 582 -10.85 -4.23 11.24
CA GLY A 582 -9.42 -4.07 11.02
C GLY A 582 -9.06 -2.63 10.70
N ILE A 583 -8.20 -2.02 11.52
CA ILE A 583 -7.77 -0.62 11.41
C ILE A 583 -6.25 -0.57 11.50
N ARG A 584 -5.63 0.21 10.62
CA ARG A 584 -4.21 0.55 10.65
C ARG A 584 -3.99 1.84 11.41
N ARG A 585 -3.05 1.81 12.35
CA ARG A 585 -2.62 2.97 13.13
C ARG A 585 -1.26 3.43 12.62
N PHE A 586 -1.07 4.72 12.47
CA PHE A 586 0.22 5.31 12.17
C PHE A 586 0.40 6.67 12.82
N VAL A 587 1.67 7.05 13.01
CA VAL A 587 2.08 8.24 13.75
C VAL A 587 2.96 9.10 12.88
N TYR A 588 2.67 10.39 12.83
CA TYR A 588 3.58 11.42 12.34
C TYR A 588 4.57 11.77 13.43
N ASN A 589 5.83 11.37 13.26
CA ASN A 589 6.88 11.60 14.26
C ASN A 589 7.55 12.96 14.09
N PRO A 590 8.11 13.56 15.18
CA PRO A 590 8.81 14.85 15.10
C PRO A 590 10.07 14.84 14.22
N ASP A 591 10.60 13.68 13.85
CA ASP A 591 11.72 13.48 12.93
C ASP A 591 11.31 13.41 11.46
N TYR A 592 10.06 13.78 11.16
CA TYR A 592 9.44 13.74 9.83
C TYR A 592 9.22 12.35 9.26
N THR A 593 9.36 11.30 10.05
CA THR A 593 8.97 9.96 9.65
C THR A 593 7.49 9.69 9.94
N VAL A 594 6.86 8.80 9.15
CA VAL A 594 5.54 8.27 9.44
C VAL A 594 5.68 6.78 9.69
N THR A 595 5.38 6.35 10.91
CA THR A 595 5.56 4.95 11.31
C THR A 595 4.22 4.28 11.58
N ARG A 596 4.07 3.04 11.06
CA ARG A 596 2.93 2.19 11.38
C ARG A 596 3.09 1.64 12.81
N VAL A 597 2.04 1.73 13.61
CA VAL A 597 1.95 1.14 14.96
C VAL A 597 1.13 -0.14 14.87
N ARG A 598 1.67 -1.23 15.40
CA ARG A 598 0.99 -2.54 15.47
C ARG A 598 0.11 -2.68 16.70
#